data_f1b5c2dd9b51ab44cbdd20db986dbf40
#
_entry.id   f1b5c2dd9b51ab44cbdd20db986dbf40
#
_cell.length_a   1.000
_cell.length_b   1.000
_cell.length_c   1.000
_cell.angle_alpha   90.00
_cell.angle_beta   90.00
_cell.angle_gamma   90.00
#
_symmetry.space_group_name_H-M   'P 1'
#
loop_
_entity.id
_entity.type
_entity.pdbx_description
1 polymer ?
#
loop_
_entity_poly.entity_id
_entity_poly.type
_entity_poly.pdbx_seq_one_letter_code
_entity_poly.pdbx_strand_id
1 'polypeptide(L)' 'MIEVVCNDRVGKKIRVKCNPEDTIGDLKKLIAAQIGTRPEKIRLQKWYSVFKDHISLEDYEIRDGSNIELYYN' A
#
# COMPACT_ATOMS: atom_id res chain seq x y z
N MET A 1 -3.26 -8.37 -12.85
CA MET A 1 -3.72 -7.62 -11.68
C MET A 1 -3.52 -8.45 -10.43
N ILE A 2 -3.05 -7.83 -9.39
CA ILE A 2 -2.84 -8.47 -8.09
C ILE A 2 -3.70 -7.79 -7.04
N GLU A 3 -3.90 -8.47 -5.90
CA GLU A 3 -4.57 -7.89 -4.74
C GLU A 3 -3.59 -7.85 -3.57
N VAL A 4 -3.41 -6.67 -2.99
CA VAL A 4 -2.60 -6.50 -1.79
C VAL A 4 -3.51 -6.25 -0.59
N VAL A 5 -3.04 -6.62 0.60
CA VAL A 5 -3.77 -6.45 1.85
C VAL A 5 -3.02 -5.45 2.70
N CYS A 6 -3.66 -4.31 3.00
CA CYS A 6 -3.09 -3.29 3.85
C CYS A 6 -3.71 -3.39 5.24
N ASN A 7 -2.87 -3.51 6.24
CA ASN A 7 -3.31 -3.70 7.62
C ASN A 7 -2.97 -2.46 8.44
N ASP A 8 -3.97 -1.87 9.08
CA ASP A 8 -3.75 -0.73 9.95
C ASP A 8 -3.49 -1.15 11.41
N ARG A 9 -3.26 -0.19 12.29
CA ARG A 9 -2.90 -0.45 13.67
C ARG A 9 -4.00 -1.10 14.50
N VAL A 10 -5.24 -0.89 14.12
CA VAL A 10 -6.39 -1.44 14.86
C VAL A 10 -6.88 -2.76 14.27
N GLY A 11 -6.13 -3.32 13.32
CA GLY A 11 -6.43 -4.62 12.74
C GLY A 11 -7.38 -4.59 11.56
N LYS A 12 -7.73 -3.41 11.06
CA LYS A 12 -8.56 -3.30 9.88
C LYS A 12 -7.75 -3.67 8.65
N LYS A 13 -8.33 -4.53 7.81
CA LYS A 13 -7.70 -4.98 6.57
C LYS A 13 -8.38 -4.32 5.38
N ILE A 14 -7.57 -3.73 4.51
CA ILE A 14 -8.03 -3.08 3.30
C ILE A 14 -7.43 -3.82 2.12
N ARG A 15 -8.29 -4.39 1.28
CA ARG A 15 -7.87 -5.14 0.10
C ARG A 15 -7.92 -4.21 -1.11
N VAL A 16 -6.81 -4.13 -1.83
CA VAL A 16 -6.68 -3.22 -2.96
C VAL A 16 -6.19 -3.99 -4.18
N LYS A 17 -6.91 -3.86 -5.28
CA LYS A 17 -6.48 -4.43 -6.55
C LYS A 17 -5.61 -3.43 -7.29
N CYS A 18 -4.47 -3.88 -7.78
CA CYS A 18 -3.50 -3.03 -8.44
C CYS A 18 -2.64 -3.86 -9.39
N ASN A 19 -1.69 -3.22 -10.06
CA ASN A 19 -0.78 -3.90 -10.96
C ASN A 19 0.64 -3.91 -10.40
N PRO A 20 1.44 -4.96 -10.68
CA PRO A 20 2.81 -5.03 -10.17
C PRO A 20 3.70 -3.87 -10.61
N GLU A 21 3.45 -3.30 -11.79
CA GLU A 21 4.20 -2.16 -12.30
C GLU A 21 3.77 -0.82 -11.70
N ASP A 22 2.68 -0.79 -10.94
CA ASP A 22 2.27 0.43 -10.23
C ASP A 22 3.31 0.81 -9.18
N THR A 23 3.46 2.11 -8.93
CA THR A 23 4.35 2.60 -7.88
C THR A 23 3.63 2.58 -6.53
N ILE A 24 4.41 2.71 -5.47
CA ILE A 24 3.86 2.87 -4.12
C ILE A 24 2.96 4.11 -4.06
N GLY A 25 3.35 5.19 -4.73
CA GLY A 25 2.52 6.39 -4.82
C GLY A 25 1.16 6.12 -5.45
N ASP A 26 1.13 5.30 -6.50
CA ASP A 26 -0.13 4.88 -7.15
C ASP A 26 -0.97 4.05 -6.18
N LEU A 27 -0.36 3.14 -5.47
CA LEU A 27 -1.05 2.31 -4.47
C LEU A 27 -1.66 3.18 -3.37
N LYS A 28 -0.93 4.18 -2.89
CA LYS A 28 -1.45 5.12 -1.89
C LYS A 28 -2.70 5.86 -2.38
N LYS A 29 -2.73 6.22 -3.66
CA LYS A 29 -3.91 6.87 -4.25
C LYS A 29 -5.11 5.94 -4.26
N LEU A 30 -4.91 4.67 -4.57
CA LEU A 30 -5.98 3.68 -4.56
C LEU A 30 -6.52 3.45 -3.14
N ILE A 31 -5.62 3.32 -2.17
CA ILE A 31 -6.00 3.15 -0.76
C ILE A 31 -6.77 4.39 -0.28
N ALA A 32 -6.24 5.57 -0.55
CA ALA A 32 -6.84 6.83 -0.12
C ALA A 32 -8.26 6.98 -0.65
N ALA A 33 -8.49 6.58 -1.91
CA ALA A 33 -9.81 6.63 -2.51
C ALA A 33 -10.79 5.70 -1.80
N GLN A 34 -10.33 4.51 -1.37
CA GLN A 34 -11.19 3.53 -0.69
C GLN A 34 -11.55 3.94 0.72
N ILE A 35 -10.64 4.57 1.45
CA ILE A 35 -10.86 4.88 2.87
C ILE A 35 -11.20 6.36 3.12
N GLY A 36 -11.23 7.18 2.07
CA GLY A 36 -11.66 8.58 2.19
C GLY A 36 -10.60 9.50 2.79
N THR A 37 -9.34 9.27 2.47
CA THR A 37 -8.25 10.13 2.94
C THR A 37 -7.41 10.62 1.75
N ARG A 38 -6.31 11.31 2.03
CA ARG A 38 -5.39 11.81 1.01
C ARG A 38 -4.16 10.91 0.96
N PRO A 39 -3.57 10.68 -0.23
CA PRO A 39 -2.38 9.83 -0.36
C PRO A 39 -1.21 10.29 0.52
N GLU A 40 -1.02 11.59 0.66
CA GLU A 40 0.09 12.14 1.45
C GLU A 40 -0.07 11.90 2.96
N LYS A 41 -1.25 11.49 3.40
CA LYS A 41 -1.50 11.13 4.80
C LYS A 41 -1.19 9.68 5.11
N ILE A 42 -0.80 8.91 4.10
CA ILE A 42 -0.58 7.47 4.22
C ILE A 42 0.91 7.17 4.18
N ARG A 43 1.36 6.28 5.06
CA ARG A 43 2.69 5.69 5.01
C ARG A 43 2.53 4.19 4.91
N LEU A 44 3.18 3.60 3.92
CA LEU A 44 3.21 2.15 3.73
C LEU A 44 4.60 1.64 4.07
N GLN A 45 4.66 0.57 4.83
CA GLN A 45 5.92 -0.04 5.22
C GLN A 45 5.76 -1.52 5.46
N LYS A 46 6.87 -2.23 5.53
CA LYS A 46 6.90 -3.62 5.98
C LYS A 46 8.11 -3.78 6.89
N TRP A 47 7.86 -4.25 8.12
CA TRP A 47 8.88 -4.32 9.17
C TRP A 47 9.43 -2.91 9.42
N TYR A 48 10.74 -2.71 9.19
CA TYR A 48 11.39 -1.42 9.41
C TYR A 48 11.61 -0.64 8.10
N SER A 49 11.12 -1.17 6.98
CA SER A 49 11.33 -0.54 5.66
C SER A 49 10.11 0.26 5.26
N VAL A 50 10.28 1.59 5.22
CA VAL A 50 9.24 2.49 4.69
C VAL A 50 9.35 2.49 3.17
N PHE A 51 8.25 2.20 2.49
CA PHE A 51 8.22 2.15 1.03
C PHE A 51 8.25 3.55 0.44
N LYS A 52 9.11 3.75 -0.55
CA LYS A 52 9.25 5.03 -1.24
C LYS A 52 8.26 5.12 -2.40
N ASP A 53 7.65 6.29 -2.55
CA ASP A 53 6.55 6.50 -3.50
C ASP A 53 6.91 6.21 -4.96
N HIS A 54 8.13 6.46 -5.36
CA HIS A 54 8.54 6.34 -6.77
C HIS A 54 8.96 4.93 -7.18
N ILE A 55 9.01 3.98 -6.24
CA ILE A 55 9.43 2.61 -6.52
C ILE A 55 8.20 1.75 -6.79
N SER A 56 8.32 0.83 -7.76
CA SER A 56 7.21 -0.04 -8.13
C SER A 56 6.97 -1.13 -7.11
N LEU A 57 5.76 -1.69 -7.14
CA LEU A 57 5.41 -2.81 -6.27
C LEU A 57 6.29 -4.02 -6.55
N GLU A 58 6.54 -4.31 -7.83
CA GLU A 58 7.38 -5.46 -8.20
C GLU A 58 8.83 -5.30 -7.76
N ASP A 59 9.35 -4.07 -7.72
CA ASP A 59 10.70 -3.81 -7.23
C ASP A 59 10.82 -4.08 -5.73
N TYR A 60 9.75 -3.92 -4.99
CA TYR A 60 9.68 -4.30 -3.58
C TYR A 60 9.25 -5.75 -3.37
N GLU A 61 9.13 -6.51 -4.46
CA GLU A 61 8.68 -7.91 -4.42
C GLU A 61 7.28 -8.06 -3.79
N ILE A 62 6.45 -7.06 -3.94
CA ILE A 62 5.06 -7.11 -3.50
C ILE A 62 4.28 -7.90 -4.54
N ARG A 63 3.60 -8.95 -4.08
CA ARG A 63 2.90 -9.90 -4.93
C ARG A 63 1.43 -10.01 -4.55
N ASP A 64 0.68 -10.78 -5.33
CA ASP A 64 -0.69 -11.10 -5.00
C ASP A 64 -0.76 -11.72 -3.60
N GLY A 65 -1.61 -11.19 -2.76
CA GLY A 65 -1.76 -11.63 -1.37
C GLY A 65 -0.77 -11.05 -0.38
N SER A 66 0.17 -10.20 -0.83
CA SER A 66 1.13 -9.57 0.08
C SER A 66 0.43 -8.72 1.12
N ASN A 67 0.96 -8.75 2.35
CA ASN A 67 0.50 -7.91 3.46
C ASN A 67 1.43 -6.72 3.61
N ILE A 68 0.84 -5.55 3.72
CA ILE A 68 1.57 -4.27 3.87
C ILE A 68 1.02 -3.57 5.10
N GLU A 69 1.91 -2.98 5.88
CA GLU A 69 1.51 -2.20 7.05
C GLU A 69 1.10 -0.80 6.62
N LEU A 70 -0.05 -0.35 7.11
CA LEU A 70 -0.61 0.95 6.80
C LEU A 70 -0.57 1.84 8.04
N TYR A 71 0.04 3.00 7.91
CA TYR A 71 0.09 4.02 8.97
C TYR A 71 -0.40 5.35 8.42
N TYR A 72 -0.88 6.19 9.32
CA TYR A 72 -1.33 7.54 8.99
C TYR A 72 -0.33 8.55 9.55
N ASN A 73 -0.02 9.54 8.75
CA ASN A 73 0.86 10.63 9.17
C ASN A 73 0.08 11.75 9.86
#